data_9d3e9d0d3bbd63c5acc726af82eb139c
#
_entry.id   9d3e9d0d3bbd63c5acc726af82eb139c
#
_cell.length_a   1.000
_cell.length_b   1.000
_cell.length_c   1.000
_cell.angle_alpha   90.00
_cell.angle_beta   90.00
_cell.angle_gamma   90.00
#
_symmetry.space_group_name_H-M   'P 1'
#
loop_
_entity.id
_entity.type
_entity.pdbx_description
1 polymer ?
#
loop_
_entity_poly.entity_id
_entity_poly.type
_entity_poly.pdbx_seq_one_letter_code
_entity_poly.pdbx_strand_id
1 'polypeptide(L)'
;MPDHAHTANTPCSPQDTATFLKEAAEIAERKGQKLTPIRRKVLQLLLDSHGPAKAYDLLANLDGEGAPKPPTIYRALDFLQEVGLAHKIESMNAYVACGHASHNHSAVFLICDECGGAEELHTDAMSSALHSETDAAGFTVSKAVIEARGTCRDCAE
;
A
#
# COMPACT_ATOMS: atom_id res chain seq x y z
N MET A 1 -28.47 -6.18 4.90
CA MET A 1 -27.23 -5.76 4.22
C MET A 1 -26.17 -6.77 4.60
N PRO A 2 -25.75 -7.67 3.74
CA PRO A 2 -24.62 -8.54 4.08
C PRO A 2 -23.36 -7.71 4.14
N ASP A 3 -22.64 -7.82 5.25
CA ASP A 3 -21.27 -7.34 5.39
C ASP A 3 -20.42 -8.07 4.36
N HIS A 4 -20.15 -7.40 3.25
CA HIS A 4 -19.21 -7.90 2.26
C HIS A 4 -17.80 -7.68 2.81
N ALA A 5 -17.33 -8.65 3.59
CA ALA A 5 -15.93 -8.74 3.95
C ALA A 5 -15.13 -9.03 2.67
N HIS A 6 -14.75 -7.96 1.97
CA HIS A 6 -13.76 -8.10 0.91
C HIS A 6 -12.47 -8.59 1.53
N THR A 7 -12.12 -9.82 1.23
CA THR A 7 -10.80 -10.40 1.53
C THR A 7 -9.75 -9.87 0.56
N ALA A 8 -9.75 -8.57 0.38
CA ALA A 8 -8.70 -7.87 -0.31
C ALA A 8 -7.76 -7.31 0.75
N ASN A 9 -6.65 -7.91 0.93
CA ASN A 9 -5.74 -7.76 2.05
C ASN A 9 -6.28 -8.53 3.27
N THR A 10 -5.78 -9.74 3.48
CA THR A 10 -6.01 -10.41 4.76
C THR A 10 -5.60 -9.42 5.84
N PRO A 11 -6.52 -8.88 6.65
CA PRO A 11 -6.11 -7.99 7.72
C PRO A 11 -5.15 -8.81 8.57
N CYS A 12 -3.92 -8.37 8.69
CA CYS A 12 -3.01 -8.93 9.66
C CYS A 12 -3.76 -8.98 10.98
N SER A 13 -3.84 -10.16 11.60
CA SER A 13 -4.36 -10.25 12.95
C SER A 13 -3.57 -9.28 13.85
N PRO A 14 -4.09 -8.80 14.98
CA PRO A 14 -3.37 -7.88 15.85
C PRO A 14 -1.97 -8.37 16.24
N GLN A 15 -1.77 -9.68 16.32
CA GLN A 15 -0.46 -10.30 16.57
C GLN A 15 0.44 -10.19 15.33
N ASP A 16 -0.13 -10.32 14.13
CA ASP A 16 0.59 -10.18 12.87
C ASP A 16 0.99 -8.71 12.60
N THR A 17 0.16 -7.74 13.01
CA THR A 17 0.48 -6.30 12.88
C THR A 17 1.73 -5.92 13.67
N ALA A 18 1.85 -6.39 14.92
CA ALA A 18 3.02 -6.11 15.76
C ALA A 18 4.30 -6.71 15.14
N THR A 19 4.22 -7.93 14.66
CA THR A 19 5.31 -8.61 13.94
C THR A 19 5.68 -7.87 12.67
N PHE A 20 4.70 -7.49 11.86
CA PHE A 20 4.91 -6.73 10.64
C PHE A 20 5.59 -5.37 10.89
N LEU A 21 5.18 -4.65 11.95
CA LEU A 21 5.80 -3.36 12.30
C LEU A 21 7.26 -3.53 12.76
N LYS A 22 7.61 -4.66 13.34
CA LYS A 22 9.00 -4.99 13.69
C LYS A 22 9.82 -5.26 12.42
N GLU A 23 9.31 -6.09 11.53
CA GLU A 23 9.94 -6.35 10.22
C GLU A 23 10.08 -5.07 9.39
N ALA A 24 9.09 -4.20 9.43
CA ALA A 24 9.13 -2.90 8.76
C ALA A 24 10.27 -2.00 9.27
N ALA A 25 10.55 -2.03 10.58
CA ALA A 25 11.69 -1.31 11.15
C ALA A 25 13.02 -1.88 10.62
N GLU A 26 13.14 -3.20 10.55
CA GLU A 26 14.34 -3.87 10.02
C GLU A 26 14.54 -3.59 8.52
N ILE A 27 13.46 -3.52 7.73
CA ILE A 27 13.49 -3.15 6.31
C ILE A 27 14.00 -1.71 6.14
N ALA A 28 13.49 -0.78 6.94
CA ALA A 28 13.94 0.61 6.92
C ALA A 28 15.44 0.72 7.27
N GLU A 29 15.88 0.03 8.31
CA GLU A 29 17.29 0.02 8.74
C GLU A 29 18.22 -0.54 7.67
N ARG A 30 17.84 -1.62 6.99
CA ARG A 30 18.61 -2.18 5.87
C ARG A 30 18.78 -1.19 4.71
N LYS A 31 17.85 -0.23 4.57
CA LYS A 31 17.93 0.86 3.58
C LYS A 31 18.58 2.13 4.14
N GLY A 32 19.20 2.05 5.31
CA GLY A 32 19.89 3.17 5.96
C GLY A 32 18.94 4.25 6.51
N GLN A 33 17.67 3.91 6.71
CA GLN A 33 16.65 4.83 7.19
C GLN A 33 16.02 4.33 8.51
N LYS A 34 15.23 5.17 9.16
CA LYS A 34 14.56 4.82 10.41
C LYS A 34 13.04 4.89 10.29
N LEU A 35 12.37 3.89 10.83
CA LEU A 35 10.93 3.90 11.05
C LEU A 35 10.63 4.75 12.30
N THR A 36 10.54 6.06 12.14
CA THR A 36 10.24 6.99 13.25
C THR A 36 8.83 6.74 13.82
N PRO A 37 8.51 7.20 15.05
CA PRO A 37 7.19 6.99 15.64
C PRO A 37 6.03 7.42 14.75
N ILE A 38 6.15 8.56 14.05
CA ILE A 38 5.11 9.05 13.14
C ILE A 38 4.96 8.13 11.90
N ARG A 39 6.07 7.69 11.31
CA ARG A 39 6.07 6.76 10.17
C ARG A 39 5.46 5.42 10.54
N ARG A 40 5.80 4.92 11.73
CA ARG A 40 5.22 3.70 12.30
C ARG A 40 3.71 3.85 12.52
N LYS A 41 3.24 4.99 13.05
CA LYS A 41 1.82 5.23 13.27
C LYS A 41 1.05 5.31 11.95
N VAL A 42 1.60 5.97 10.94
CA VAL A 42 0.99 6.03 9.61
C VAL A 42 0.90 4.64 8.98
N LEU A 43 1.95 3.84 9.06
CA LEU A 43 1.92 2.45 8.58
C LEU A 43 0.86 1.62 9.32
N GLN A 44 0.75 1.76 10.63
CA GLN A 44 -0.28 1.08 11.42
C GLN A 44 -1.68 1.47 10.96
N LEU A 45 -1.94 2.77 10.73
CA LEU A 45 -3.23 3.23 10.22
C LEU A 45 -3.56 2.66 8.84
N LEU A 46 -2.57 2.50 7.97
CA LEU A 46 -2.75 1.82 6.69
C LEU A 46 -3.09 0.34 6.85
N LEU A 47 -2.43 -0.36 7.79
CA LEU A 47 -2.71 -1.76 8.09
C LEU A 47 -4.10 -1.96 8.69
N ASP A 48 -4.54 -1.02 9.53
CA ASP A 48 -5.86 -1.05 10.18
C ASP A 48 -6.99 -0.63 9.20
N SER A 49 -6.64 -0.02 8.08
CA SER A 49 -7.60 0.35 7.04
C SER A 49 -8.06 -0.87 6.26
N HIS A 50 -9.36 -1.06 6.13
CA HIS A 50 -9.96 -2.16 5.36
C HIS A 50 -9.95 -1.92 3.84
N GLY A 51 -9.07 -1.07 3.35
CA GLY A 51 -8.94 -0.71 1.94
C GLY A 51 -8.05 0.52 1.75
N PRO A 52 -8.04 1.09 0.54
CA PRO A 52 -7.26 2.28 0.26
C PRO A 52 -7.65 3.45 1.16
N ALA A 53 -6.66 4.11 1.76
CA ALA A 53 -6.85 5.23 2.66
C ALA A 53 -6.28 6.52 2.05
N LYS A 54 -7.04 7.60 2.11
CA LYS A 54 -6.57 8.93 1.68
C LYS A 54 -5.68 9.56 2.73
N ALA A 55 -4.69 10.33 2.30
CA ALA A 55 -3.78 11.03 3.21
C ALA A 55 -4.53 11.91 4.23
N TYR A 56 -5.62 12.54 3.81
CA TYR A 56 -6.44 13.36 4.69
C TYR A 56 -7.11 12.55 5.80
N ASP A 57 -7.62 11.37 5.48
CA ASP A 57 -8.26 10.48 6.47
C ASP A 57 -7.23 9.93 7.46
N LEU A 58 -6.03 9.60 6.98
CA LEU A 58 -4.92 9.20 7.84
C LEU A 58 -4.51 10.33 8.79
N LEU A 59 -4.45 11.57 8.28
CA LEU A 59 -4.11 12.74 9.07
C LEU A 59 -5.12 12.97 10.20
N ALA A 60 -6.41 12.81 9.91
CA ALA A 60 -7.49 12.97 10.90
C ALA A 60 -7.41 11.93 12.04
N ASN A 61 -6.79 10.77 11.81
CA ASN A 61 -6.61 9.71 12.79
C ASN A 61 -5.24 9.74 13.50
N LEU A 62 -4.41 10.73 13.20
CA LEU A 62 -3.16 10.98 13.91
C LEU A 62 -3.40 11.90 15.11
N ASP A 63 -4.22 11.47 16.05
CA ASP A 63 -4.56 12.24 17.24
C ASP A 63 -3.37 12.35 18.21
N GLY A 64 -3.17 13.57 18.75
CA GLY A 64 -2.20 13.89 19.79
C GLY A 64 -2.03 15.39 19.92
N GLU A 65 -1.54 15.87 21.08
CA GLU A 65 -1.15 17.26 21.27
C GLU A 65 -0.10 17.65 20.22
N GLY A 66 -0.47 18.61 19.37
CA GLY A 66 0.34 19.01 18.22
C GLY A 66 0.03 18.21 16.97
N ALA A 67 -1.26 18.18 16.55
CA ALA A 67 -1.71 17.52 15.32
C ALA A 67 -0.71 17.70 14.18
N PRO A 68 -0.18 16.61 13.59
CA PRO A 68 0.79 16.73 12.52
C PRO A 68 0.17 17.50 11.35
N LYS A 69 0.97 18.40 10.80
CA LYS A 69 0.55 19.21 9.65
C LYS A 69 0.50 18.33 8.39
N PRO A 70 -0.30 18.67 7.38
CA PRO A 70 -0.36 17.93 6.11
C PRO A 70 1.01 17.54 5.52
N PRO A 71 2.06 18.38 5.51
CA PRO A 71 3.37 17.96 5.04
C PRO A 71 3.98 16.77 5.78
N THR A 72 3.66 16.60 7.05
CA THR A 72 4.18 15.48 7.86
C THR A 72 3.63 14.14 7.39
N ILE A 73 2.31 14.06 7.10
CA ILE A 73 1.70 12.81 6.60
C ILE A 73 2.26 12.44 5.22
N TYR A 74 2.41 13.40 4.31
CA TYR A 74 2.96 13.14 2.97
C TYR A 74 4.42 12.68 3.03
N ARG A 75 5.25 13.27 3.87
CA ARG A 75 6.64 12.81 4.08
C ARG A 75 6.69 11.39 4.65
N ALA A 76 5.78 11.04 5.56
CA ALA A 76 5.69 9.68 6.07
C ALA A 76 5.26 8.70 4.97
N LEU A 77 4.26 9.04 4.17
CA LEU A 77 3.79 8.22 3.04
C LEU A 77 4.85 8.07 1.96
N ASP A 78 5.56 9.13 1.60
CA ASP A 78 6.68 9.10 0.64
C ASP A 78 7.77 8.14 1.13
N PHE A 79 8.16 8.26 2.41
CA PHE A 79 9.10 7.33 3.02
C PHE A 79 8.63 5.88 2.95
N LEU A 80 7.37 5.60 3.32
CA LEU A 80 6.83 4.24 3.29
C LEU A 80 6.82 3.65 1.88
N GLN A 81 6.55 4.47 0.85
CA GLN A 81 6.65 4.06 -0.54
C GLN A 81 8.11 3.80 -0.96
N GLU A 82 9.03 4.67 -0.58
CA GLU A 82 10.46 4.54 -0.91
C GLU A 82 11.07 3.26 -0.36
N VAL A 83 10.70 2.88 0.87
CA VAL A 83 11.18 1.64 1.48
C VAL A 83 10.35 0.40 1.10
N GLY A 84 9.28 0.55 0.33
CA GLY A 84 8.44 -0.55 -0.16
C GLY A 84 7.41 -1.06 0.84
N LEU A 85 7.08 -0.28 1.85
CA LEU A 85 6.09 -0.62 2.90
C LEU A 85 4.66 -0.15 2.56
N ALA A 86 4.52 0.70 1.57
CA ALA A 86 3.23 1.17 1.09
C ALA A 86 3.25 1.41 -0.42
N HIS A 87 2.07 1.35 -1.03
CA HIS A 87 1.84 1.73 -2.42
C HIS A 87 0.81 2.84 -2.51
N LYS A 88 0.99 3.73 -3.48
CA LYS A 88 -0.04 4.70 -3.86
C LYS A 88 -0.83 4.17 -5.04
N ILE A 89 -2.15 4.21 -4.93
CA ILE A 89 -3.09 3.96 -6.02
C ILE A 89 -3.42 5.33 -6.63
N GLU A 90 -2.83 5.63 -7.77
CA GLU A 90 -2.88 6.97 -8.38
C GLU A 90 -4.29 7.36 -8.79
N SER A 91 -5.06 6.43 -9.38
CA SER A 91 -6.43 6.69 -9.83
C SER A 91 -7.39 7.05 -8.69
N MET A 92 -7.08 6.62 -7.46
CA MET A 92 -7.89 6.90 -6.27
C MET A 92 -7.29 8.00 -5.39
N ASN A 93 -6.04 8.40 -5.66
CA ASN A 93 -5.24 9.25 -4.77
C ASN A 93 -5.26 8.74 -3.33
N ALA A 94 -5.05 7.45 -3.17
CA ALA A 94 -5.12 6.72 -1.90
C ALA A 94 -3.91 5.81 -1.72
N TYR A 95 -3.71 5.33 -0.52
CA TYR A 95 -2.54 4.53 -0.13
C TYR A 95 -2.98 3.22 0.50
N VAL A 96 -2.20 2.18 0.27
CA VAL A 96 -2.36 0.86 0.89
C VAL A 96 -1.04 0.40 1.47
N ALA A 97 -1.08 -0.35 2.58
CA ALA A 97 0.12 -1.03 3.09
C ALA A 97 0.49 -2.17 2.14
N CYS A 98 1.79 -2.37 1.92
CA CYS A 98 2.30 -3.52 1.16
C CYS A 98 2.45 -4.72 2.08
N GLY A 99 1.70 -5.79 1.84
CA GLY A 99 1.78 -7.03 2.63
C GLY A 99 3.05 -7.86 2.38
N HIS A 100 3.82 -7.52 1.34
CA HIS A 100 5.01 -8.26 0.90
C HIS A 100 6.23 -7.33 0.78
N ALA A 101 6.48 -6.56 1.82
CA ALA A 101 7.52 -5.53 1.87
C ALA A 101 8.96 -6.05 1.65
N SER A 102 9.18 -7.36 1.67
CA SER A 102 10.51 -7.96 1.47
C SER A 102 10.98 -8.03 0.00
N HIS A 103 10.09 -7.77 -0.96
CA HIS A 103 10.38 -7.89 -2.38
C HIS A 103 10.17 -6.57 -3.13
N ASN A 104 11.13 -6.20 -3.95
CA ASN A 104 10.98 -5.10 -4.90
C ASN A 104 10.16 -5.63 -6.08
N HIS A 105 8.84 -5.49 -6.02
CA HIS A 105 7.92 -5.98 -7.04
C HIS A 105 7.12 -4.84 -7.68
N SER A 106 6.67 -5.08 -8.89
CA SER A 106 5.69 -4.20 -9.53
C SER A 106 4.33 -4.44 -8.87
N ALA A 107 3.74 -3.41 -8.32
CA ALA A 107 2.40 -3.51 -7.72
C ALA A 107 1.34 -3.54 -8.82
N VAL A 108 0.44 -4.52 -8.75
CA VAL A 108 -0.72 -4.64 -9.65
C VAL A 108 -1.97 -4.56 -8.79
N PHE A 109 -2.83 -3.58 -9.05
CA PHE A 109 -4.07 -3.38 -8.32
C PHE A 109 -5.28 -3.62 -9.19
N LEU A 110 -6.23 -4.40 -8.66
CA LEU A 110 -7.58 -4.56 -9.21
C LEU A 110 -8.52 -3.65 -8.42
N ILE A 111 -9.14 -2.69 -9.08
CA ILE A 111 -9.98 -1.66 -8.45
C ILE A 111 -11.42 -1.85 -8.89
N CYS A 112 -12.32 -2.04 -7.94
CA CYS A 112 -13.75 -2.14 -8.22
C CYS A 112 -14.41 -0.77 -8.33
N ASP A 113 -15.05 -0.49 -9.44
CA ASP A 113 -15.76 0.78 -9.67
C ASP A 113 -17.05 0.88 -8.86
N GLU A 114 -17.64 -0.25 -8.45
CA GLU A 114 -18.89 -0.30 -7.69
C GLU A 114 -18.70 -0.07 -6.18
N CYS A 115 -17.80 -0.86 -5.56
CA CYS A 115 -17.60 -0.79 -4.11
C CYS A 115 -16.37 0.03 -3.68
N GLY A 116 -15.52 0.46 -4.63
CA GLY A 116 -14.29 1.20 -4.34
C GLY A 116 -13.19 0.34 -3.68
N GLY A 117 -13.39 -0.98 -3.58
CA GLY A 117 -12.36 -1.89 -3.07
C GLY A 117 -11.18 -1.99 -4.01
N ALA A 118 -9.99 -2.19 -3.46
CA ALA A 118 -8.78 -2.44 -4.23
C ALA A 118 -8.07 -3.68 -3.67
N GLU A 119 -7.67 -4.57 -4.56
CA GLU A 119 -6.94 -5.79 -4.26
C GLU A 119 -5.59 -5.77 -4.95
N GLU A 120 -4.52 -6.07 -4.23
CA GLU A 120 -3.20 -6.25 -4.82
C GLU A 120 -3.08 -7.67 -5.37
N LEU A 121 -2.86 -7.76 -6.67
CA LEU A 121 -2.64 -9.03 -7.35
C LEU A 121 -1.15 -9.42 -7.25
N HIS A 122 -0.89 -10.51 -6.55
CA HIS A 122 0.46 -11.07 -6.42
C HIS A 122 0.75 -12.01 -7.60
N THR A 123 1.44 -11.49 -8.61
CA THR A 123 1.82 -12.26 -9.78
C THR A 123 3.15 -11.79 -10.36
N ASP A 124 4.07 -12.74 -10.55
CA ASP A 124 5.33 -12.47 -11.24
C ASP A 124 5.14 -12.36 -12.76
N ALA A 125 4.05 -12.92 -13.29
CA ALA A 125 3.80 -12.94 -14.72
C ALA A 125 3.65 -11.52 -15.32
N MET A 126 2.91 -10.64 -14.63
CA MET A 126 2.72 -9.25 -15.08
C MET A 126 4.02 -8.45 -15.01
N SER A 127 4.77 -8.63 -13.94
CA SER A 127 6.07 -7.97 -13.77
C SER A 127 7.06 -8.44 -14.84
N SER A 128 7.14 -9.74 -15.09
CA SER A 128 8.02 -10.33 -16.11
C SER A 128 7.67 -9.88 -17.52
N ALA A 129 6.36 -9.84 -17.85
CA ALA A 129 5.89 -9.34 -19.14
C ALA A 129 6.26 -7.87 -19.35
N LEU A 130 6.04 -7.02 -18.35
CA LEU A 130 6.41 -5.61 -18.41
C LEU A 130 7.92 -5.43 -18.63
N HIS A 131 8.75 -6.14 -17.87
CA HIS A 131 10.19 -6.06 -18.01
C HIS A 131 10.66 -6.51 -19.40
N SER A 132 10.10 -7.60 -19.93
CA SER A 132 10.42 -8.08 -21.28
C SER A 132 10.13 -7.03 -22.35
N GLU A 133 8.99 -6.37 -22.29
CA GLU A 133 8.60 -5.34 -23.26
C GLU A 133 9.45 -4.05 -23.11
N THR A 134 9.73 -3.66 -21.89
CA THR A 134 10.53 -2.45 -21.64
C THR A 134 12.01 -2.67 -21.98
N ASP A 135 12.56 -3.85 -21.73
CA ASP A 135 13.92 -4.21 -22.14
C ASP A 135 14.06 -4.21 -23.67
N ALA A 136 13.05 -4.74 -24.38
CA ALA A 136 13.01 -4.69 -25.85
C ALA A 136 12.96 -3.24 -26.39
N ALA A 137 12.35 -2.34 -25.61
CA ALA A 137 12.32 -0.90 -25.91
C ALA A 137 13.59 -0.15 -25.46
N GLY A 138 14.55 -0.82 -24.84
CA GLY A 138 15.75 -0.19 -24.26
C GLY A 138 15.47 0.67 -23.03
N PHE A 139 14.38 0.39 -22.29
CA PHE A 139 13.93 1.16 -21.14
C PHE A 139 14.14 0.39 -19.84
N THR A 140 14.83 0.98 -18.87
CA THR A 140 15.04 0.40 -17.55
C THR A 140 13.96 0.87 -16.59
N VAL A 141 13.12 -0.07 -16.11
CA VAL A 141 12.07 0.22 -15.15
C VAL A 141 12.65 0.33 -13.74
N SER A 142 12.45 1.46 -13.08
CA SER A 142 12.81 1.65 -11.67
C SER A 142 11.66 1.35 -10.71
N LYS A 143 10.42 1.62 -11.13
CA LYS A 143 9.20 1.36 -10.37
C LYS A 143 8.04 1.23 -11.35
N ALA A 144 7.17 0.26 -11.10
CA ALA A 144 5.94 0.12 -11.84
C ALA A 144 4.75 -0.07 -10.90
N VAL A 145 3.64 0.57 -11.20
CA VAL A 145 2.33 0.36 -10.60
C VAL A 145 1.34 0.18 -11.74
N ILE A 146 0.62 -0.93 -11.72
CA ILE A 146 -0.39 -1.24 -12.74
C ILE A 146 -1.75 -1.22 -12.07
N GLU A 147 -2.69 -0.51 -12.62
CA GLU A 147 -4.05 -0.41 -12.13
C GLU A 147 -5.02 -0.92 -13.19
N ALA A 148 -5.85 -1.91 -12.83
CA ALA A 148 -6.94 -2.40 -13.63
C ALA A 148 -8.26 -2.07 -12.93
N ARG A 149 -9.19 -1.43 -13.64
CA ARG A 149 -10.51 -1.06 -13.12
C ARG A 149 -11.59 -1.93 -13.72
N GLY A 150 -12.56 -2.28 -12.90
CA GLY A 150 -13.67 -3.13 -13.33
C GLY A 150 -14.64 -3.41 -12.20
N THR A 151 -15.28 -4.57 -12.23
CA THR A 151 -16.25 -5.00 -11.22
C THR A 151 -15.72 -6.25 -10.51
N CYS A 152 -15.66 -6.22 -9.20
CA CYS A 152 -15.25 -7.39 -8.42
C CYS A 152 -16.32 -8.47 -8.44
N ARG A 153 -15.92 -9.69 -8.04
CA ARG A 153 -16.84 -10.85 -8.04
C ARG A 153 -18.12 -10.56 -7.25
N ASP A 154 -18.01 -9.93 -6.10
CA ASP A 154 -19.15 -9.70 -5.21
C ASP A 154 -20.10 -8.61 -5.72
N CYS A 155 -19.64 -7.74 -6.61
CA CYS A 155 -20.44 -6.71 -7.26
C CYS A 155 -20.96 -7.12 -8.65
N ALA A 156 -20.46 -8.23 -9.19
CA ALA A 156 -20.82 -8.72 -10.54
C ALA A 156 -22.08 -9.57 -10.57
N GLU A 157 -22.71 -9.86 -9.41
CA GLU A 157 -23.95 -10.64 -9.29
C GLU A 157 -25.21 -9.79 -9.46
#